data_ad7e5182f067f75684f57cb9a35aedef
#
_entry.id   ad7e5182f067f75684f57cb9a35aedef
#
_cell.length_a   1.000
_cell.length_b   1.000
_cell.length_c   1.000
_cell.angle_alpha   90.00
_cell.angle_beta   90.00
_cell.angle_gamma   90.00
#
_symmetry.space_group_name_H-M   'P 1'
#
loop_
_entity.id
_entity.type
_entity.pdbx_description
1 polymer ?
#
loop_
_entity_poly.entity_id
_entity_poly.type
_entity_poly.pdbx_seq_one_letter_code
_entity_poly.pdbx_strand_id
1 'polypeptide(L)'
;MKAIKFKSITKKRISDTMTPVGLYLKFRDKYANTLLLESSDYHSKEESFSFLCIEPVVDIKAEQHQLSLSYKGSVLESQPLENNNFYELFDQYTGAIDLDCDPSIKGFNGLYGYTTYDGVQYFENIELKAKAAPSAIPLLQYSFFRFVIAINHFN
;
A
#
# COMPACT_ATOMS: atom_id res chain seq x y z
N MET A 1 15.12 11.79 -9.01
CA MET A 1 15.14 10.31 -8.88
C MET A 1 14.81 9.67 -10.23
N LYS A 2 15.34 8.47 -10.57
CA LYS A 2 15.00 7.77 -11.82
C LYS A 2 13.63 7.09 -11.67
N ALA A 3 12.73 7.29 -12.65
CA ALA A 3 11.40 6.68 -12.63
C ALA A 3 11.48 5.14 -12.70
N ILE A 4 10.67 4.48 -11.88
CA ILE A 4 10.49 3.03 -11.86
C ILE A 4 9.26 2.73 -12.74
N LYS A 5 9.50 2.15 -13.92
CA LYS A 5 8.45 1.92 -14.91
C LYS A 5 7.76 0.58 -14.74
N PHE A 6 6.44 0.61 -14.76
CA PHE A 6 5.57 -0.55 -14.71
C PHE A 6 4.57 -0.52 -15.86
N LYS A 7 4.13 -1.70 -16.27
CA LYS A 7 2.99 -1.88 -17.18
C LYS A 7 1.98 -2.80 -16.52
N SER A 8 0.74 -2.33 -16.40
CA SER A 8 -0.36 -3.12 -15.84
C SER A 8 -1.04 -3.96 -16.91
N ILE A 9 -1.35 -5.20 -16.58
CA ILE A 9 -2.13 -6.12 -17.41
C ILE A 9 -3.30 -6.60 -16.57
N THR A 10 -4.52 -6.49 -17.10
CA THR A 10 -5.75 -6.86 -16.40
C THR A 10 -6.40 -8.08 -16.99
N LYS A 11 -7.00 -8.89 -16.12
CA LYS A 11 -7.84 -10.03 -16.50
C LYS A 11 -9.05 -10.11 -15.59
N LYS A 12 -10.25 -10.03 -16.15
CA LYS A 12 -11.52 -10.21 -15.42
C LYS A 12 -11.91 -11.69 -15.43
N ARG A 13 -12.40 -12.20 -14.28
CA ARG A 13 -12.89 -13.57 -14.09
C ARG A 13 -14.14 -13.54 -13.22
N ILE A 14 -15.05 -14.50 -13.44
CA ILE A 14 -16.13 -14.82 -12.52
C ILE A 14 -15.55 -15.63 -11.37
N SER A 15 -15.97 -15.34 -10.13
CA SER A 15 -15.37 -15.89 -8.91
C SER A 15 -16.42 -16.31 -7.87
N ASP A 16 -17.49 -16.98 -8.30
CA ASP A 16 -18.65 -17.33 -7.44
C ASP A 16 -18.31 -18.29 -6.29
N THR A 17 -17.21 -19.03 -6.41
CA THR A 17 -16.82 -20.06 -5.43
C THR A 17 -15.64 -19.64 -4.54
N MET A 18 -15.12 -18.42 -4.69
CA MET A 18 -13.95 -17.95 -3.95
C MET A 18 -14.30 -16.77 -3.06
N THR A 19 -13.89 -16.84 -1.79
CA THR A 19 -14.00 -15.72 -0.87
C THR A 19 -12.66 -14.99 -0.75
N PRO A 20 -12.65 -13.67 -0.45
CA PRO A 20 -11.41 -12.92 -0.23
C PRO A 20 -10.50 -13.58 0.82
N VAL A 21 -11.07 -13.97 1.97
CA VAL A 21 -10.34 -14.66 3.04
C VAL A 21 -9.81 -16.02 2.57
N GLY A 22 -10.62 -16.79 1.84
CA GLY A 22 -10.18 -18.09 1.31
C GLY A 22 -9.00 -17.97 0.34
N LEU A 23 -8.98 -16.93 -0.50
CA LEU A 23 -7.84 -16.62 -1.35
C LEU A 23 -6.64 -16.17 -0.53
N TYR A 24 -6.82 -15.26 0.43
CA TYR A 24 -5.75 -14.80 1.30
C TYR A 24 -5.04 -15.97 2.01
N LEU A 25 -5.80 -16.90 2.58
CA LEU A 25 -5.24 -18.08 3.26
C LEU A 25 -4.41 -18.98 2.33
N LYS A 26 -4.74 -19.04 1.03
CA LYS A 26 -3.96 -19.79 0.04
C LYS A 26 -2.65 -19.12 -0.34
N PHE A 27 -2.58 -17.79 -0.28
CA PHE A 27 -1.43 -17.04 -0.76
C PHE A 27 -0.48 -16.61 0.37
N ARG A 28 -0.96 -16.30 1.58
CA ARG A 28 -0.15 -15.78 2.67
C ARG A 28 1.02 -16.68 3.08
N ASP A 29 0.85 -18.00 2.96
CA ASP A 29 1.88 -18.97 3.33
C ASP A 29 2.91 -19.19 2.21
N LYS A 30 2.63 -18.68 1.00
CA LYS A 30 3.50 -18.80 -0.17
C LYS A 30 4.24 -17.51 -0.50
N TYR A 31 3.65 -16.38 -0.20
CA TYR A 31 4.16 -15.05 -0.52
C TYR A 31 4.26 -14.21 0.74
N ALA A 32 5.47 -13.76 1.06
CA ALA A 32 5.67 -12.84 2.16
C ALA A 32 4.96 -11.49 1.90
N ASN A 33 4.51 -10.85 2.98
CA ASN A 33 3.87 -9.53 2.94
C ASN A 33 2.61 -9.46 2.05
N THR A 34 1.85 -10.56 1.98
CA THR A 34 0.52 -10.55 1.36
C THR A 34 -0.44 -9.73 2.23
N LEU A 35 -1.19 -8.82 1.61
CA LEU A 35 -2.11 -7.91 2.27
C LEU A 35 -3.55 -8.19 1.81
N LEU A 36 -4.49 -8.27 2.75
CA LEU A 36 -5.93 -8.30 2.49
C LEU A 36 -6.56 -7.04 3.08
N LEU A 37 -7.24 -6.27 2.24
CA LEU A 37 -8.08 -5.14 2.62
C LEU A 37 -9.53 -5.48 2.28
N GLU A 38 -10.39 -5.47 3.30
CA GLU A 38 -11.83 -5.74 3.11
C GLU A 38 -12.63 -4.47 3.41
N SER A 39 -13.57 -4.14 2.53
CA SER A 39 -14.55 -3.10 2.80
C SER A 39 -15.60 -3.64 3.77
N SER A 40 -15.85 -2.92 4.85
CA SER A 40 -16.93 -3.21 5.81
C SER A 40 -18.16 -2.35 5.56
N ASP A 41 -18.19 -1.51 4.54
CA ASP A 41 -19.31 -0.64 4.24
C ASP A 41 -20.41 -1.40 3.48
N TYR A 42 -21.44 -1.80 4.21
CA TYR A 42 -22.63 -2.47 3.66
C TYR A 42 -23.66 -1.49 3.08
N HIS A 43 -23.43 -0.19 3.12
CA HIS A 43 -24.39 0.83 2.70
C HIS A 43 -24.21 1.25 1.23
N SER A 44 -23.02 1.16 0.67
CA SER A 44 -22.76 1.44 -0.74
C SER A 44 -22.75 0.14 -1.55
N LYS A 45 -23.93 -0.26 -2.06
CA LYS A 45 -24.10 -1.54 -2.75
C LYS A 45 -23.33 -1.72 -4.07
N GLU A 46 -22.87 -0.66 -4.70
CA GLU A 46 -22.35 -0.74 -6.08
C GLU A 46 -20.82 -0.73 -6.19
N GLU A 47 -20.07 -0.37 -5.14
CA GLU A 47 -18.61 -0.20 -5.19
C GLU A 47 -17.86 -0.83 -4.00
N SER A 48 -18.40 -1.92 -3.45
CA SER A 48 -17.72 -2.62 -2.35
C SER A 48 -16.75 -3.65 -2.89
N PHE A 49 -15.46 -3.39 -2.69
CA PHE A 49 -14.38 -4.27 -3.13
C PHE A 49 -13.53 -4.74 -1.95
N SER A 50 -13.09 -5.99 -2.02
CA SER A 50 -11.92 -6.45 -1.26
C SER A 50 -10.72 -6.51 -2.17
N PHE A 51 -9.55 -6.13 -1.63
CA PHE A 51 -8.28 -6.15 -2.34
C PHE A 51 -7.34 -7.15 -1.70
N LEU A 52 -6.86 -8.09 -2.49
CA LEU A 52 -5.79 -8.99 -2.11
C LEU A 52 -4.54 -8.61 -2.91
N CYS A 53 -3.52 -8.14 -2.19
CA CYS A 53 -2.28 -7.65 -2.76
C CYS A 53 -1.14 -8.62 -2.45
N ILE A 54 -0.38 -9.02 -3.48
CA ILE A 54 0.61 -10.08 -3.39
C ILE A 54 1.92 -9.60 -4.01
N GLU A 55 3.04 -9.92 -3.36
CA GLU A 55 4.39 -9.63 -3.84
C GLU A 55 4.65 -8.11 -3.98
N PRO A 56 4.93 -7.40 -2.87
CA PRO A 56 5.29 -5.99 -2.92
C PRO A 56 6.58 -5.80 -3.70
N VAL A 57 6.60 -4.82 -4.62
CA VAL A 57 7.75 -4.52 -5.48
C VAL A 57 8.36 -3.15 -5.20
N VAL A 58 7.54 -2.20 -4.74
CA VAL A 58 8.01 -0.91 -4.21
C VAL A 58 7.42 -0.74 -2.83
N ASP A 59 8.22 -0.31 -1.88
CA ASP A 59 7.79 0.03 -0.53
C ASP A 59 8.17 1.46 -0.18
N ILE A 60 7.22 2.21 0.37
CA ILE A 60 7.45 3.50 1.02
C ILE A 60 7.16 3.29 2.51
N LYS A 61 8.17 3.51 3.36
CA LYS A 61 8.08 3.28 4.81
C LYS A 61 8.53 4.48 5.59
N ALA A 62 7.75 4.85 6.61
CA ALA A 62 8.15 5.80 7.64
C ALA A 62 8.50 5.05 8.92
N GLU A 63 9.77 5.03 9.26
CA GLU A 63 10.32 4.33 10.41
C GLU A 63 11.51 5.10 10.98
N GLN A 64 11.63 5.17 12.33
CA GLN A 64 12.76 5.82 13.01
C GLN A 64 13.04 7.25 12.49
N HIS A 65 12.00 8.05 12.29
CA HIS A 65 12.08 9.42 11.75
C HIS A 65 12.70 9.52 10.34
N GLN A 66 12.63 8.46 9.57
CA GLN A 66 13.04 8.46 8.17
C GLN A 66 11.91 7.99 7.27
N LEU A 67 11.82 8.58 6.10
CA LEU A 67 11.00 8.05 4.99
C LEU A 67 11.93 7.39 3.99
N SER A 68 11.68 6.12 3.70
CA SER A 68 12.48 5.33 2.76
C SER A 68 11.65 4.86 1.58
N LEU A 69 12.27 4.84 0.41
CA LEU A 69 11.78 4.20 -0.80
C LEU A 69 12.64 2.99 -1.11
N SER A 70 12.01 1.84 -1.26
CA SER A 70 12.68 0.59 -1.61
C SER A 70 12.09 -0.01 -2.88
N TYR A 71 12.92 -0.68 -3.67
CA TYR A 71 12.52 -1.44 -4.85
C TYR A 71 13.06 -2.86 -4.76
N LYS A 72 12.18 -3.85 -4.82
CA LYS A 72 12.52 -5.28 -4.68
C LYS A 72 13.39 -5.57 -3.46
N GLY A 73 13.04 -4.95 -2.33
CA GLY A 73 13.73 -5.11 -1.06
C GLY A 73 15.04 -4.31 -0.89
N SER A 74 15.51 -3.61 -1.93
CA SER A 74 16.70 -2.76 -1.86
C SER A 74 16.28 -1.31 -1.65
N VAL A 75 16.83 -0.63 -0.63
CA VAL A 75 16.60 0.78 -0.39
C VAL A 75 17.24 1.59 -1.52
N LEU A 76 16.42 2.38 -2.22
CA LEU A 76 16.87 3.31 -3.27
C LEU A 76 17.20 4.68 -2.69
N GLU A 77 16.39 5.14 -1.76
CA GLU A 77 16.52 6.45 -1.13
C GLU A 77 15.97 6.40 0.30
N SER A 78 16.55 7.17 1.20
CA SER A 78 16.06 7.37 2.56
C SER A 78 16.38 8.80 2.99
N GLN A 79 15.37 9.51 3.51
CA GLN A 79 15.47 10.91 3.91
C GLN A 79 14.91 11.08 5.33
N PRO A 80 15.52 11.96 6.16
CA PRO A 80 14.99 12.25 7.47
C PRO A 80 13.65 12.98 7.38
N LEU A 81 12.73 12.61 8.26
CA LEU A 81 11.43 13.27 8.43
C LEU A 81 11.60 14.40 9.45
N GLU A 82 11.78 15.63 8.94
CA GLU A 82 11.99 16.84 9.72
C GLU A 82 11.09 17.96 9.18
N ASN A 83 10.74 18.93 10.04
CA ASN A 83 10.11 20.18 9.63
C ASN A 83 8.92 20.08 8.67
N ASN A 84 8.02 19.13 8.88
CA ASN A 84 6.83 18.91 8.05
C ASN A 84 7.11 18.57 6.57
N ASN A 85 8.28 17.99 6.25
CA ASN A 85 8.65 17.61 4.88
C ASN A 85 8.01 16.30 4.38
N PHE A 86 7.14 15.67 5.19
CA PHE A 86 6.54 14.37 4.87
C PHE A 86 5.80 14.38 3.53
N TYR A 87 4.93 15.39 3.31
CA TYR A 87 4.14 15.46 2.08
C TYR A 87 5.00 15.60 0.83
N GLU A 88 6.03 16.45 0.89
CA GLU A 88 6.95 16.66 -0.22
C GLU A 88 7.71 15.38 -0.58
N LEU A 89 8.26 14.70 0.43
CA LEU A 89 9.00 13.44 0.24
C LEU A 89 8.09 12.31 -0.23
N PHE A 90 6.88 12.22 0.33
CA PHE A 90 5.93 11.19 -0.06
C PHE A 90 5.46 11.37 -1.51
N ASP A 91 5.19 12.61 -1.92
CA ASP A 91 4.83 12.95 -3.30
C ASP A 91 5.99 12.66 -4.27
N GLN A 92 7.22 13.02 -3.88
CA GLN A 92 8.41 12.68 -4.65
C GLN A 92 8.56 11.17 -4.85
N TYR A 93 8.33 10.36 -3.81
CA TYR A 93 8.48 8.90 -3.87
C TYR A 93 7.35 8.23 -4.66
N THR A 94 6.12 8.71 -4.49
CA THR A 94 4.99 8.22 -5.29
C THR A 94 5.14 8.61 -6.76
N GLY A 95 5.60 9.83 -7.04
CA GLY A 95 5.89 10.32 -8.39
C GLY A 95 7.01 9.56 -9.12
N ALA A 96 7.84 8.79 -8.37
CA ALA A 96 8.84 7.92 -8.98
C ALA A 96 8.23 6.64 -9.60
N ILE A 97 6.98 6.32 -9.31
CA ILE A 97 6.28 5.15 -9.85
C ILE A 97 5.58 5.57 -11.15
N ASP A 98 6.15 5.18 -12.28
CA ASP A 98 5.59 5.46 -13.62
C ASP A 98 4.83 4.22 -14.10
N LEU A 99 3.50 4.33 -14.15
CA LEU A 99 2.60 3.21 -14.46
C LEU A 99 1.85 3.44 -15.77
N ASP A 100 2.16 2.62 -16.76
CA ASP A 100 1.37 2.46 -18.00
C ASP A 100 0.22 1.48 -17.74
N CYS A 101 -1.01 1.97 -17.71
CA CYS A 101 -2.21 1.16 -17.48
C CYS A 101 -3.41 1.65 -18.30
N ASP A 102 -4.34 0.75 -18.57
CA ASP A 102 -5.63 1.09 -19.16
C ASP A 102 -6.41 2.04 -18.21
N PRO A 103 -7.00 3.14 -18.71
CA PRO A 103 -7.77 4.07 -17.89
C PRO A 103 -8.90 3.43 -17.09
N SER A 104 -9.53 2.37 -17.62
CA SER A 104 -10.64 1.66 -16.94
C SER A 104 -10.24 0.95 -15.64
N ILE A 105 -8.95 0.66 -15.47
CA ILE A 105 -8.41 -0.01 -14.27
C ILE A 105 -7.54 0.90 -13.42
N LYS A 106 -7.45 2.17 -13.76
CA LYS A 106 -6.59 3.13 -13.04
C LYS A 106 -6.91 3.18 -11.54
N GLY A 107 -8.19 3.09 -11.16
CA GLY A 107 -8.64 3.09 -9.77
C GLY A 107 -8.20 1.87 -8.95
N PHE A 108 -7.80 0.77 -9.59
CA PHE A 108 -7.31 -0.43 -8.92
C PHE A 108 -5.78 -0.50 -8.84
N ASN A 109 -5.09 0.43 -9.51
CA ASN A 109 -3.64 0.51 -9.47
C ASN A 109 -3.23 1.61 -8.50
N GLY A 110 -2.44 1.27 -7.50
CA GLY A 110 -2.01 2.24 -6.49
C GLY A 110 -1.13 1.62 -5.43
N LEU A 111 -0.94 2.38 -4.39
CA LEU A 111 -0.26 1.95 -3.18
C LEU A 111 -1.27 1.43 -2.18
N TYR A 112 -1.00 0.26 -1.61
CA TYR A 112 -1.81 -0.38 -0.59
C TYR A 112 -0.99 -0.55 0.67
N GLY A 113 -1.57 -0.24 1.82
CA GLY A 113 -0.83 -0.31 3.07
C GLY A 113 -1.60 0.23 4.25
N TYR A 114 -0.86 0.75 5.22
CA TYR A 114 -1.42 1.27 6.45
C TYR A 114 -0.65 2.47 6.97
N THR A 115 -1.34 3.27 7.77
CA THR A 115 -0.77 4.25 8.68
C THR A 115 -1.20 3.88 10.10
N THR A 116 -0.28 3.80 11.04
CA THR A 116 -0.61 3.59 12.44
C THR A 116 -1.22 4.86 13.05
N TYR A 117 -1.86 4.73 14.21
CA TYR A 117 -2.37 5.91 14.92
C TYR A 117 -1.27 6.94 15.20
N ASP A 118 -0.08 6.50 15.60
CA ASP A 118 1.04 7.39 15.89
C ASP A 118 1.62 8.07 14.63
N GLY A 119 1.30 7.55 13.46
CA GLY A 119 1.63 8.17 12.17
C GLY A 119 0.96 9.52 11.96
N VAL A 120 -0.09 9.86 12.73
CA VAL A 120 -0.78 11.16 12.69
C VAL A 120 0.19 12.34 12.84
N GLN A 121 1.29 12.17 13.57
CA GLN A 121 2.32 13.20 13.75
C GLN A 121 2.94 13.71 12.43
N TYR A 122 2.83 12.93 11.35
CA TYR A 122 3.33 13.34 10.02
C TYR A 122 2.32 14.18 9.22
N PHE A 123 1.05 14.18 9.65
CA PHE A 123 -0.05 14.83 8.96
C PHE A 123 -0.59 16.04 9.71
N GLU A 124 -0.45 16.03 11.04
CA GLU A 124 -1.00 17.05 11.93
C GLU A 124 0.09 17.59 12.86
N ASN A 125 -0.06 18.84 13.28
CA ASN A 125 0.86 19.45 14.24
C ASN A 125 0.51 19.01 15.68
N ILE A 126 0.78 17.73 15.98
CA ILE A 126 0.49 17.08 17.25
C ILE A 126 1.78 16.54 17.86
N GLU A 127 2.07 16.92 19.07
CA GLU A 127 3.14 16.30 19.85
C GLU A 127 2.62 15.04 20.55
N LEU A 128 3.09 13.89 20.14
CA LEU A 128 2.80 12.62 20.82
C LEU A 128 3.76 12.44 21.99
N LYS A 129 3.24 11.93 23.10
CA LYS A 129 4.10 11.55 24.23
C LYS A 129 5.06 10.46 23.79
N ALA A 130 6.35 10.65 24.07
CA ALA A 130 7.38 9.67 23.76
C ALA A 130 7.02 8.31 24.38
N LYS A 131 7.01 7.26 23.59
CA LYS A 131 6.85 5.87 24.07
C LYS A 131 8.18 5.39 24.66
N ALA A 132 8.08 4.57 25.72
CA ALA A 132 9.25 3.98 26.39
C ALA A 132 10.04 3.02 25.49
N ALA A 133 9.44 2.51 24.40
CA ALA A 133 10.09 1.63 23.44
C ALA A 133 9.70 2.02 21.99
N PRO A 134 10.61 1.88 21.01
CA PRO A 134 10.29 2.03 19.60
C PRO A 134 9.17 1.08 19.17
N SER A 135 8.35 1.49 18.22
CA SER A 135 7.35 0.61 17.61
C SER A 135 8.04 -0.56 16.90
N ALA A 136 7.49 -1.77 17.06
CA ALA A 136 7.98 -2.95 16.37
C ALA A 136 7.62 -2.95 14.86
N ILE A 137 6.73 -2.05 14.44
CA ILE A 137 6.28 -1.90 13.05
C ILE A 137 6.47 -0.45 12.59
N PRO A 138 6.69 -0.22 11.28
CA PRO A 138 6.72 1.13 10.72
C PRO A 138 5.48 1.94 11.08
N LEU A 139 5.63 3.25 11.28
CA LEU A 139 4.50 4.15 11.53
C LEU A 139 3.60 4.29 10.31
N LEU A 140 4.17 4.12 9.13
CA LEU A 140 3.49 4.09 7.85
C LEU A 140 4.21 3.12 6.94
N GLN A 141 3.44 2.29 6.23
CA GLN A 141 3.96 1.47 5.15
C GLN A 141 2.92 1.37 4.05
N TYR A 142 3.28 1.83 2.86
CA TYR A 142 2.53 1.67 1.62
C TYR A 142 3.39 0.97 0.59
N SER A 143 2.80 -0.01 -0.10
CA SER A 143 3.52 -0.81 -1.09
C SER A 143 2.78 -0.82 -2.42
N PHE A 144 3.54 -0.80 -3.51
CA PHE A 144 3.06 -1.12 -4.85
C PHE A 144 3.27 -2.60 -5.10
N PHE A 145 2.19 -3.32 -5.40
CA PHE A 145 2.20 -4.77 -5.50
C PHE A 145 2.25 -5.24 -6.95
N ARG A 146 2.93 -6.36 -7.17
CA ARG A 146 2.98 -7.01 -8.48
C ARG A 146 1.64 -7.56 -8.91
N PHE A 147 0.87 -8.11 -7.97
CA PHE A 147 -0.47 -8.63 -8.22
C PHE A 147 -1.47 -7.99 -7.26
N VAL A 148 -2.55 -7.48 -7.83
CA VAL A 148 -3.70 -6.99 -7.09
C VAL A 148 -4.93 -7.71 -7.60
N ILE A 149 -5.63 -8.41 -6.72
CA ILE A 149 -6.90 -9.06 -7.01
C ILE A 149 -7.99 -8.21 -6.35
N ALA A 150 -8.78 -7.53 -7.18
CA ALA A 150 -9.95 -6.78 -6.72
C ALA A 150 -11.19 -7.69 -6.86
N ILE A 151 -11.88 -7.93 -5.76
CA ILE A 151 -13.07 -8.77 -5.70
C ILE A 151 -14.26 -7.87 -5.44
N ASN A 152 -15.16 -7.77 -6.41
CA ASN A 152 -16.43 -7.08 -6.24
C ASN A 152 -17.40 -7.98 -5.47
N HIS A 153 -18.07 -7.43 -4.44
CA HIS A 153 -19.01 -8.19 -3.61
C HIS A 153 -20.42 -8.30 -4.18
N PHE A 154 -20.73 -7.51 -5.21
CA PHE A 154 -22.11 -7.39 -5.74
C PHE A 154 -22.27 -7.72 -7.22
N ASN A 155 -21.18 -8.02 -7.96
CA ASN A 155 -21.23 -8.35 -9.40
C ASN A 155 -20.34 -9.53 -9.75
#